data_720444a348e544ce7593d6373897ad04
#
_entry.id   720444a348e544ce7593d6373897ad04
#
_cell.length_a   1.000
_cell.length_b   1.000
_cell.length_c   1.000
_cell.angle_alpha   90.00
_cell.angle_beta   90.00
_cell.angle_gamma   90.00
#
_symmetry.space_group_name_H-M   'P 1'
#
loop_
_entity.id
_entity.type
_entity.pdbx_description
1 polymer ?
#
loop_
_entity_poly.entity_id
_entity_poly.type
_entity_poly.pdbx_seq_one_letter_code
_entity_poly.pdbx_strand_id
1 'polypeptide(L)'
;MLTADWVRCMRRAACVKPPDWATSQKARSCRRVMFIRFPYEKRSRIHLYDGSTALTIHLHDGTVSERGLSGDGMHIAVIGTGIVGVCTAAWLQRDGHQVTFIDPREAGEACSFGNAGSLSPSACLPVGMPGMWKKVPKWLLDPEGPLTIRPAHLPVVLPWLARFLRASTREEVTRIAAAMRGLLKPVFDCYEPLLQRAGATGLVRRSGCLYVYSSRQAADQWKWGMDLRRSLGVELRDVDSDELAEMEPDLKGRFRFGHYAPDNGSAADPAALVKAIYAQAIRDGATHLRQGAADFRQSGGIVSAVLLDSGEALPVDGVVVAAGAWSAALAARVGARVPLESQRGYHVTVASSNLQLGRTVMATEYNMMVNPMAMGLRLAGTVELAGLKAPPRYARAEALLKKGQELFPHLDTSSTSLWMGHRPCLPDSMPVIGRAPRAENAWLGFGHGHVGMCGGASTGREIANLVAGRAPEIELAPFRPERFGERRAG
;
A
#
# COMPACT_ATOMS: atom_id res chain seq x y z
N MET A 1 -18.06 19.45 36.17
CA MET A 1 -18.14 19.03 37.58
C MET A 1 -17.08 17.95 37.78
N LEU A 2 -16.02 18.27 38.53
CA LEU A 2 -14.96 17.29 38.86
C LEU A 2 -15.45 16.50 40.08
N THR A 3 -15.39 15.17 40.01
CA THR A 3 -15.88 14.32 41.12
C THR A 3 -14.94 14.37 42.31
N ALA A 4 -15.49 14.12 43.55
CA ALA A 4 -14.75 14.17 44.82
C ALA A 4 -13.51 13.26 44.87
N ASP A 5 -13.48 12.20 44.07
CA ASP A 5 -12.34 11.29 43.93
C ASP A 5 -11.18 11.94 43.19
N TRP A 6 -11.46 12.82 42.26
CA TRP A 6 -10.44 13.58 41.51
C TRP A 6 -9.69 14.57 42.42
N VAL A 7 -10.40 15.22 43.33
CA VAL A 7 -9.82 16.12 44.33
C VAL A 7 -8.95 15.37 45.35
N ARG A 8 -9.33 14.15 45.73
CA ARG A 8 -8.51 13.29 46.61
C ARG A 8 -7.25 12.78 45.93
N CYS A 9 -7.30 12.48 44.63
CA CYS A 9 -6.13 12.08 43.84
C CYS A 9 -5.11 13.24 43.71
N MET A 10 -5.59 14.46 43.52
CA MET A 10 -4.76 15.68 43.42
C MET A 10 -4.06 16.00 44.75
N ARG A 11 -4.70 15.78 45.91
CA ARG A 11 -4.07 15.99 47.23
C ARG A 11 -2.97 14.98 47.54
N ARG A 12 -3.04 13.75 47.02
CA ARG A 12 -1.97 12.74 47.17
C ARG A 12 -0.77 13.00 46.25
N ALA A 13 -0.98 13.60 45.07
CA ALA A 13 0.10 13.98 44.15
C ALA A 13 0.96 15.14 44.66
N ALA A 14 0.38 16.02 45.49
CA ALA A 14 1.07 17.18 46.12
C ALA A 14 2.10 16.80 47.19
N CYS A 15 2.14 15.55 47.65
CA CYS A 15 3.06 15.06 48.68
C CYS A 15 4.34 14.42 48.18
N VAL A 16 4.59 14.41 46.87
CA VAL A 16 5.85 13.89 46.30
C VAL A 16 6.81 15.07 46.11
N LYS A 17 7.98 15.03 46.76
CA LYS A 17 9.05 16.01 46.55
C LYS A 17 9.35 16.09 45.05
N PRO A 18 9.32 17.27 44.40
CA PRO A 18 9.67 17.41 43.00
C PRO A 18 11.13 17.03 42.82
N PRO A 19 11.52 16.32 41.75
CA PRO A 19 12.91 16.04 41.43
C PRO A 19 13.68 17.35 41.17
N ASP A 20 14.98 17.38 41.44
CA ASP A 20 15.81 18.61 41.47
C ASP A 20 15.76 19.45 40.19
N TRP A 21 15.50 18.83 39.03
CA TRP A 21 15.32 19.53 37.75
C TRP A 21 14.02 20.36 37.66
N ALA A 22 12.99 20.04 38.43
CA ALA A 22 11.71 20.81 38.45
C ALA A 22 11.90 22.24 38.97
N THR A 23 13.05 22.54 39.53
CA THR A 23 13.44 23.87 39.99
C THR A 23 14.18 24.69 38.93
N SER A 24 14.44 24.12 37.76
CA SER A 24 15.13 24.81 36.67
C SER A 24 14.33 25.98 36.07
N GLN A 25 15.04 26.95 35.49
CA GLN A 25 14.41 28.17 34.93
C GLN A 25 13.40 27.86 33.79
N LYS A 26 13.59 26.73 33.05
CA LYS A 26 12.66 26.26 32.00
C LYS A 26 11.35 25.71 32.59
N ALA A 27 11.38 25.02 33.75
CA ALA A 27 10.18 24.51 34.38
C ALA A 27 9.31 25.65 34.97
N ARG A 28 9.91 26.79 35.31
CA ARG A 28 9.19 27.96 35.88
C ARG A 28 8.38 28.75 34.85
N SER A 29 8.65 28.60 33.56
CA SER A 29 7.92 29.28 32.47
C SER A 29 6.66 28.54 32.02
N CYS A 30 6.45 27.29 32.41
CA CYS A 30 5.29 26.50 32.02
C CYS A 30 4.02 26.90 32.82
N ARG A 31 2.94 27.25 32.13
CA ARG A 31 1.67 27.67 32.76
C ARG A 31 0.83 26.51 33.29
N ARG A 32 1.07 25.26 32.89
CA ARG A 32 0.39 24.06 33.42
C ARG A 32 1.34 22.87 33.43
N VAL A 33 1.42 22.19 34.59
CA VAL A 33 2.14 20.95 34.79
C VAL A 33 1.13 19.85 35.11
N MET A 34 1.05 18.81 34.31
CA MET A 34 0.18 17.66 34.54
C MET A 34 1.01 16.42 34.76
N PHE A 35 0.95 15.84 35.98
CA PHE A 35 1.59 14.56 36.30
C PHE A 35 0.61 13.42 36.11
N ILE A 36 0.94 12.45 35.24
CA ILE A 36 0.19 11.21 35.10
C ILE A 36 1.08 10.06 35.58
N ARG A 37 0.71 9.48 36.76
CA ARG A 37 1.38 8.29 37.30
C ARG A 37 0.47 7.08 37.12
N PHE A 38 0.95 6.08 36.45
CA PHE A 38 0.27 4.80 36.35
C PHE A 38 0.66 3.88 37.53
N PRO A 39 -0.31 3.32 38.30
CA PRO A 39 -0.04 2.62 39.56
C PRO A 39 0.71 1.30 39.43
N TYR A 40 0.91 0.77 38.25
CA TYR A 40 1.53 -0.54 38.01
C TYR A 40 2.72 -0.56 37.03
N GLU A 41 3.19 0.59 36.56
CA GLU A 41 4.34 0.64 35.66
C GLU A 41 5.48 1.47 36.28
N LYS A 42 6.74 0.99 36.13
CA LYS A 42 7.97 1.73 36.49
C LYS A 42 8.23 2.95 35.59
N ARG A 43 7.25 3.39 34.81
CA ARG A 43 7.35 4.50 33.87
C ARG A 43 6.41 5.61 34.26
N SER A 44 6.91 6.84 34.29
CA SER A 44 6.09 8.05 34.52
C SER A 44 6.26 8.99 33.32
N ARG A 45 5.19 9.58 32.87
CA ARG A 45 5.20 10.63 31.83
C ARG A 45 4.81 11.95 32.45
N ILE A 46 5.55 13.01 32.11
CA ILE A 46 5.25 14.37 32.53
C ILE A 46 4.98 15.17 31.26
N HIS A 47 3.79 15.78 31.20
CA HIS A 47 3.43 16.67 30.10
C HIS A 47 3.46 18.10 30.60
N LEU A 48 4.27 18.95 29.98
CA LEU A 48 4.37 20.38 30.30
C LEU A 48 3.79 21.17 29.12
N TYR A 49 2.94 22.14 29.41
CA TYR A 49 2.32 23.01 28.40
C TYR A 49 2.62 24.48 28.74
N ASP A 50 3.15 25.22 27.77
CA ASP A 50 3.41 26.66 27.87
C ASP A 50 2.42 27.54 27.08
N GLY A 51 1.40 26.92 26.49
CA GLY A 51 0.36 27.58 25.69
C GLY A 51 0.58 27.53 24.19
N SER A 52 1.79 27.20 23.70
CA SER A 52 2.12 27.05 22.27
C SER A 52 2.91 25.78 22.00
N THR A 53 3.59 25.23 22.98
CA THR A 53 4.46 24.05 22.87
C THR A 53 4.10 23.01 23.94
N ALA A 54 4.06 21.74 23.57
CA ALA A 54 3.90 20.61 24.51
C ALA A 54 5.24 19.89 24.66
N LEU A 55 5.73 19.76 25.88
CA LEU A 55 6.92 18.99 26.22
C LEU A 55 6.50 17.70 26.93
N THR A 56 6.86 16.55 26.41
CA THR A 56 6.64 15.26 27.08
C THR A 56 7.97 14.71 27.57
N ILE A 57 8.10 14.49 28.89
CA ILE A 57 9.27 13.94 29.52
C ILE A 57 8.98 12.49 29.89
N HIS A 58 9.83 11.57 29.43
CA HIS A 58 9.77 10.15 29.79
C HIS A 58 10.79 9.88 30.90
N LEU A 59 10.32 9.33 32.01
CA LEU A 59 11.17 8.84 33.09
C LEU A 59 11.31 7.33 32.97
N HIS A 60 12.52 6.83 32.77
CA HIS A 60 12.83 5.41 32.79
C HIS A 60 13.99 5.18 33.76
N ASP A 61 13.77 4.36 34.77
CA ASP A 61 14.78 3.96 35.79
C ASP A 61 15.60 5.12 36.37
N GLY A 62 14.96 6.27 36.65
CA GLY A 62 15.59 7.41 37.30
C GLY A 62 16.46 8.30 36.38
N THR A 63 16.60 7.96 35.10
CA THR A 63 17.25 8.84 34.12
C THR A 63 16.24 9.70 33.39
N VAL A 64 16.49 11.00 33.34
CA VAL A 64 15.69 11.98 32.60
C VAL A 64 16.20 12.02 31.17
N SER A 65 15.42 11.49 30.21
CA SER A 65 15.64 11.76 28.81
C SER A 65 14.74 12.94 28.40
N GLU A 66 15.31 14.13 28.31
CA GLU A 66 14.65 15.28 27.70
C GLU A 66 14.60 15.08 26.18
N ARG A 67 13.52 14.50 25.66
CA ARG A 67 13.15 14.71 24.26
C ARG A 67 12.04 15.75 24.23
N GLY A 68 12.45 17.01 24.03
CA GLY A 68 11.49 18.07 23.75
C GLY A 68 10.77 17.74 22.43
N LEU A 69 9.44 17.88 22.43
CA LEU A 69 8.68 18.16 21.21
C LEU A 69 8.92 19.63 20.82
N SER A 70 10.19 20.02 20.78
CA SER A 70 10.64 21.22 20.08
C SER A 70 10.74 20.83 18.62
N GLY A 71 10.25 21.60 17.68
CA GLY A 71 10.20 21.50 16.22
C GLY A 71 11.20 20.67 15.39
N ASP A 72 11.96 19.76 15.99
CA ASP A 72 12.85 18.83 15.34
C ASP A 72 12.08 17.53 15.05
N GLY A 73 11.77 17.31 13.77
CA GLY A 73 11.09 16.13 13.30
C GLY A 73 11.84 14.84 13.69
N MET A 74 11.10 13.72 13.87
CA MET A 74 11.67 12.41 14.13
C MET A 74 12.52 11.95 12.94
N HIS A 75 13.63 11.24 13.19
CA HIS A 75 14.34 10.49 12.16
C HIS A 75 13.66 9.13 11.94
N ILE A 76 13.03 8.96 10.77
CA ILE A 76 12.25 7.77 10.43
C ILE A 76 12.91 7.02 9.29
N ALA A 77 13.22 5.73 9.51
CA ALA A 77 13.61 4.84 8.44
C ALA A 77 12.39 4.33 7.68
N VAL A 78 12.37 4.49 6.36
CA VAL A 78 11.37 3.92 5.46
C VAL A 78 12.01 2.77 4.69
N ILE A 79 11.61 1.53 5.00
CA ILE A 79 12.16 0.33 4.38
C ILE A 79 11.36 0.00 3.13
N GLY A 80 11.98 0.22 1.97
CA GLY A 80 11.40 0.07 0.64
C GLY A 80 11.19 1.40 -0.07
N THR A 81 11.66 1.48 -1.32
CA THR A 81 11.53 2.63 -2.24
C THR A 81 10.54 2.37 -3.38
N GLY A 82 9.59 1.45 -3.17
CA GLY A 82 8.39 1.30 -4.01
C GLY A 82 7.40 2.45 -3.78
N ILE A 83 6.29 2.45 -4.53
CA ILE A 83 5.30 3.54 -4.48
C ILE A 83 4.79 3.83 -3.06
N VAL A 84 4.55 2.81 -2.24
CA VAL A 84 4.08 3.01 -0.86
C VAL A 84 5.14 3.72 -0.01
N GLY A 85 6.41 3.28 -0.11
CA GLY A 85 7.50 3.86 0.66
C GLY A 85 7.78 5.31 0.28
N VAL A 86 7.84 5.63 -1.03
CA VAL A 86 8.13 7.00 -1.47
C VAL A 86 6.97 7.96 -1.15
N CYS A 87 5.72 7.52 -1.27
CA CYS A 87 4.57 8.32 -0.85
C CYS A 87 4.56 8.54 0.66
N THR A 88 4.86 7.50 1.45
CA THR A 88 4.96 7.62 2.91
C THR A 88 6.04 8.62 3.31
N ALA A 89 7.23 8.52 2.72
CA ALA A 89 8.32 9.44 2.98
C ALA A 89 7.94 10.89 2.65
N ALA A 90 7.32 11.12 1.50
CA ALA A 90 6.88 12.44 1.08
C ALA A 90 5.83 13.04 2.05
N TRP A 91 4.90 12.24 2.56
CA TRP A 91 3.94 12.69 3.58
C TRP A 91 4.61 12.96 4.93
N LEU A 92 5.56 12.11 5.37
CA LEU A 92 6.33 12.32 6.60
C LEU A 92 7.18 13.60 6.54
N GLN A 93 7.82 13.87 5.41
CA GLN A 93 8.60 15.11 5.23
C GLN A 93 7.75 16.37 5.24
N ARG A 94 6.50 16.31 4.77
CA ARG A 94 5.53 17.41 4.91
C ARG A 94 5.19 17.71 6.36
N ASP A 95 5.25 16.70 7.23
CA ASP A 95 5.07 16.84 8.67
C ASP A 95 6.38 17.21 9.41
N GLY A 96 7.48 17.48 8.68
CA GLY A 96 8.76 17.92 9.23
C GLY A 96 9.68 16.80 9.71
N HIS A 97 9.39 15.52 9.40
CA HIS A 97 10.24 14.40 9.78
C HIS A 97 11.44 14.26 8.83
N GLN A 98 12.58 13.82 9.39
CA GLN A 98 13.74 13.38 8.61
C GLN A 98 13.53 11.94 8.14
N VAL A 99 13.83 11.63 6.89
CA VAL A 99 13.64 10.31 6.31
C VAL A 99 14.94 9.72 5.80
N THR A 100 15.18 8.45 6.14
CA THR A 100 16.20 7.61 5.48
C THR A 100 15.49 6.43 4.81
N PHE A 101 15.63 6.33 3.49
CA PHE A 101 15.23 5.14 2.76
C PHE A 101 16.24 4.02 2.96
N ILE A 102 15.74 2.78 3.07
CA ILE A 102 16.55 1.56 3.10
C ILE A 102 15.99 0.61 2.03
N ASP A 103 16.69 0.44 0.94
CA ASP A 103 16.36 -0.50 -0.15
C ASP A 103 17.63 -0.80 -0.96
N PRO A 104 17.98 -2.05 -1.25
CA PRO A 104 19.15 -2.37 -2.06
C PRO A 104 19.01 -1.98 -3.54
N ARG A 105 17.78 -1.67 -4.00
CA ARG A 105 17.47 -1.31 -5.38
C ARG A 105 17.33 0.20 -5.56
N GLU A 106 17.33 0.62 -6.83
CA GLU A 106 16.89 1.95 -7.21
C GLU A 106 15.39 2.13 -6.94
N ALA A 107 14.99 3.38 -6.73
CA ALA A 107 13.59 3.70 -6.46
C ALA A 107 12.67 3.27 -7.61
N GLY A 108 11.62 2.56 -7.24
CA GLY A 108 10.60 2.12 -8.17
C GLY A 108 10.93 0.85 -8.97
N GLU A 109 12.13 0.29 -8.89
CA GLU A 109 12.58 -0.81 -9.77
C GLU A 109 12.08 -2.22 -9.37
N ALA A 110 11.29 -2.30 -8.30
CA ALA A 110 10.60 -3.55 -7.96
C ALA A 110 9.22 -3.64 -8.66
N CYS A 111 8.20 -4.01 -7.91
CA CYS A 111 6.85 -4.22 -8.45
C CYS A 111 6.20 -2.94 -9.03
N SER A 112 6.63 -1.78 -8.59
CA SER A 112 6.11 -0.49 -9.07
C SER A 112 6.51 -0.21 -10.51
N PHE A 113 7.71 -0.60 -10.95
CA PHE A 113 8.19 -0.47 -12.33
C PHE A 113 7.22 -1.05 -13.35
N GLY A 114 6.82 -2.28 -13.13
CA GLY A 114 5.98 -3.02 -14.06
C GLY A 114 4.49 -2.98 -13.74
N ASN A 115 4.04 -2.00 -12.95
CA ASN A 115 2.61 -1.84 -12.69
C ASN A 115 1.85 -1.55 -13.99
N ALA A 116 0.59 -1.99 -14.07
CA ALA A 116 -0.28 -1.73 -15.21
C ALA A 116 -0.72 -0.26 -15.33
N GLY A 117 -0.31 0.60 -14.40
CA GLY A 117 -0.51 2.04 -14.43
C GLY A 117 -1.92 2.51 -14.07
N SER A 118 -2.85 1.62 -13.79
CA SER A 118 -4.21 2.03 -13.41
C SER A 118 -4.22 2.75 -12.06
N LEU A 119 -4.81 3.95 -12.02
CA LEU A 119 -5.17 4.70 -10.83
C LEU A 119 -6.69 4.68 -10.71
N SER A 120 -7.20 3.76 -9.89
CA SER A 120 -8.61 3.38 -9.94
C SER A 120 -9.27 3.47 -8.57
N PRO A 121 -10.01 4.56 -8.29
CA PRO A 121 -10.91 4.63 -7.14
C PRO A 121 -11.97 3.53 -7.12
N SER A 122 -12.27 2.96 -8.27
CA SER A 122 -13.27 1.89 -8.44
C SER A 122 -12.72 0.47 -8.23
N ALA A 123 -11.41 0.27 -8.06
CA ALA A 123 -10.78 -1.05 -7.93
C ALA A 123 -10.95 -1.67 -6.52
N CYS A 124 -12.10 -1.48 -5.90
CA CYS A 124 -12.37 -1.88 -4.52
C CYS A 124 -12.68 -3.38 -4.35
N LEU A 125 -12.97 -4.13 -5.43
CA LEU A 125 -13.27 -5.56 -5.32
C LEU A 125 -11.98 -6.36 -5.08
N PRO A 126 -12.02 -7.38 -4.18
CA PRO A 126 -10.89 -8.29 -4.01
C PRO A 126 -10.68 -9.18 -5.23
N VAL A 127 -9.51 -9.79 -5.33
CA VAL A 127 -9.20 -10.78 -6.39
C VAL A 127 -10.07 -12.03 -6.24
N GLY A 128 -10.31 -12.46 -5.01
CA GLY A 128 -11.17 -13.61 -4.70
C GLY A 128 -12.64 -13.26 -4.79
N MET A 129 -13.29 -13.62 -5.88
CA MET A 129 -14.73 -13.39 -6.10
C MET A 129 -15.56 -14.64 -5.80
N PRO A 130 -16.83 -14.49 -5.39
CA PRO A 130 -17.71 -15.62 -5.14
C PRO A 130 -17.85 -16.55 -6.34
N GLY A 131 -17.69 -17.86 -6.11
CA GLY A 131 -17.78 -18.85 -7.17
C GLY A 131 -16.52 -19.02 -8.05
N MET A 132 -15.47 -18.22 -7.84
CA MET A 132 -14.21 -18.31 -8.60
C MET A 132 -13.56 -19.70 -8.49
N TRP A 133 -13.70 -20.37 -7.35
CA TRP A 133 -13.14 -21.70 -7.13
C TRP A 133 -13.58 -22.74 -8.17
N LYS A 134 -14.78 -22.57 -8.77
CA LYS A 134 -15.28 -23.44 -9.85
C LYS A 134 -14.46 -23.30 -11.16
N LYS A 135 -13.82 -22.14 -11.36
CA LYS A 135 -13.03 -21.86 -12.54
C LYS A 135 -11.55 -22.27 -12.38
N VAL A 136 -11.07 -22.36 -11.12
CA VAL A 136 -9.66 -22.65 -10.80
C VAL A 136 -9.12 -23.93 -11.44
N PRO A 137 -9.81 -25.09 -11.42
CA PRO A 137 -9.32 -26.30 -12.06
C PRO A 137 -9.05 -26.11 -13.57
N LYS A 138 -9.99 -25.45 -14.28
CA LYS A 138 -9.83 -25.14 -15.70
C LYS A 138 -8.60 -24.25 -15.93
N TRP A 139 -8.39 -23.24 -15.09
CA TRP A 139 -7.25 -22.30 -15.21
C TRP A 139 -5.89 -22.96 -14.96
N LEU A 140 -5.84 -23.93 -14.04
CA LEU A 140 -4.61 -24.66 -13.71
C LEU A 140 -4.23 -25.67 -14.79
N LEU A 141 -5.21 -26.21 -15.51
CA LEU A 141 -5.00 -27.16 -16.63
C LEU A 141 -4.65 -26.43 -17.93
N ASP A 142 -4.92 -25.15 -18.04
CA ASP A 142 -4.61 -24.33 -19.21
C ASP A 142 -3.20 -23.74 -19.09
N PRO A 143 -2.23 -24.12 -19.95
CA PRO A 143 -0.87 -23.56 -19.91
C PRO A 143 -0.82 -22.05 -20.13
N GLU A 144 -1.78 -21.49 -20.90
CA GLU A 144 -1.95 -20.06 -21.15
C GLU A 144 -2.97 -19.41 -20.21
N GLY A 145 -3.47 -20.16 -19.24
CA GLY A 145 -4.48 -19.74 -18.26
C GLY A 145 -4.01 -18.57 -17.38
N PRO A 146 -4.96 -17.84 -16.77
CA PRO A 146 -4.63 -16.65 -15.97
C PRO A 146 -3.93 -16.99 -14.65
N LEU A 147 -3.99 -18.24 -14.17
CA LEU A 147 -3.42 -18.70 -12.91
C LEU A 147 -2.52 -19.92 -13.13
N THR A 148 -1.33 -19.88 -12.53
CA THR A 148 -0.44 -21.05 -12.42
C THR A 148 0.12 -21.15 -11.02
N ILE A 149 0.25 -22.38 -10.53
CA ILE A 149 0.94 -22.69 -9.26
C ILE A 149 2.09 -23.61 -9.59
N ARG A 150 3.32 -23.28 -9.18
CA ARG A 150 4.44 -24.21 -9.34
C ARG A 150 4.27 -25.41 -8.41
N PRO A 151 4.37 -26.65 -8.89
CA PRO A 151 4.15 -27.83 -8.06
C PRO A 151 4.98 -27.83 -6.78
N ALA A 152 6.25 -27.47 -6.84
CA ALA A 152 7.13 -27.39 -5.68
C ALA A 152 6.70 -26.32 -4.64
N HIS A 153 5.92 -25.33 -5.04
CA HIS A 153 5.40 -24.27 -4.14
C HIS A 153 4.02 -24.59 -3.57
N LEU A 154 3.33 -25.59 -4.12
CA LEU A 154 1.96 -25.93 -3.72
C LEU A 154 1.82 -26.22 -2.21
N PRO A 155 2.68 -27.02 -1.55
CA PRO A 155 2.55 -27.25 -0.09
C PRO A 155 2.66 -25.97 0.73
N VAL A 156 3.50 -25.03 0.30
CA VAL A 156 3.74 -23.75 0.99
C VAL A 156 2.54 -22.83 0.87
N VAL A 157 1.90 -22.80 -0.30
CA VAL A 157 0.81 -21.86 -0.59
C VAL A 157 -0.58 -22.40 -0.18
N LEU A 158 -0.74 -23.70 0.10
CA LEU A 158 -2.03 -24.29 0.50
C LEU A 158 -2.71 -23.58 1.68
N PRO A 159 -2.02 -23.24 2.79
CA PRO A 159 -2.67 -22.51 3.89
C PRO A 159 -3.15 -21.11 3.47
N TRP A 160 -2.41 -20.45 2.56
CA TRP A 160 -2.80 -19.17 1.99
C TRP A 160 -4.04 -19.32 1.11
N LEU A 161 -4.09 -20.33 0.24
CA LEU A 161 -5.25 -20.64 -0.61
C LEU A 161 -6.51 -20.93 0.20
N ALA A 162 -6.39 -21.66 1.31
CA ALA A 162 -7.52 -21.92 2.19
C ALA A 162 -8.10 -20.62 2.79
N ARG A 163 -7.25 -19.67 3.19
CA ARG A 163 -7.69 -18.35 3.66
C ARG A 163 -8.29 -17.51 2.54
N PHE A 164 -7.69 -17.57 1.35
CA PHE A 164 -8.20 -16.89 0.16
C PHE A 164 -9.61 -17.35 -0.22
N LEU A 165 -9.87 -18.64 -0.18
CA LEU A 165 -11.21 -19.18 -0.44
C LEU A 165 -12.24 -18.74 0.62
N ARG A 166 -11.85 -18.68 1.90
CA ARG A 166 -12.72 -18.15 2.96
C ARG A 166 -13.06 -16.68 2.75
N ALA A 167 -12.09 -15.88 2.30
CA ALA A 167 -12.29 -14.47 1.99
C ALA A 167 -13.10 -14.22 0.70
N SER A 168 -13.38 -15.28 -0.10
CA SER A 168 -14.10 -15.18 -1.38
C SER A 168 -15.61 -15.43 -1.27
N THR A 169 -16.19 -15.40 -0.06
CA THR A 169 -17.66 -15.46 0.12
C THR A 169 -18.29 -14.10 -0.21
N ARG A 170 -19.60 -14.08 -0.50
CA ARG A 170 -20.29 -12.80 -0.81
C ARG A 170 -20.21 -11.80 0.34
N GLU A 171 -20.36 -12.28 1.57
CA GLU A 171 -20.29 -11.47 2.77
C GLU A 171 -18.92 -10.83 2.95
N GLU A 172 -17.84 -11.63 2.89
CA GLU A 172 -16.47 -11.16 3.02
C GLU A 172 -16.09 -10.22 1.88
N VAL A 173 -16.45 -10.54 0.64
CA VAL A 173 -16.19 -9.67 -0.51
C VAL A 173 -16.87 -8.31 -0.35
N THR A 174 -18.12 -8.28 0.17
CA THR A 174 -18.82 -7.01 0.43
C THR A 174 -18.10 -6.19 1.51
N ARG A 175 -17.70 -6.83 2.61
CA ARG A 175 -16.95 -6.20 3.70
C ARG A 175 -15.59 -5.66 3.22
N ILE A 176 -14.85 -6.48 2.47
CA ILE A 176 -13.55 -6.11 1.90
C ILE A 176 -13.71 -4.95 0.92
N ALA A 177 -14.71 -5.02 0.04
CA ALA A 177 -14.95 -3.98 -0.96
C ALA A 177 -15.26 -2.61 -0.32
N ALA A 178 -16.02 -2.59 0.77
CA ALA A 178 -16.32 -1.36 1.51
C ALA A 178 -15.04 -0.75 2.12
N ALA A 179 -14.20 -1.56 2.78
CA ALA A 179 -12.92 -1.11 3.32
C ALA A 179 -11.98 -0.60 2.22
N MET A 180 -11.82 -1.37 1.13
CA MET A 180 -10.98 -0.99 0.01
C MET A 180 -11.48 0.27 -0.70
N ARG A 181 -12.81 0.50 -0.78
CA ARG A 181 -13.36 1.74 -1.32
C ARG A 181 -12.93 2.95 -0.49
N GLY A 182 -12.91 2.84 0.85
CA GLY A 182 -12.38 3.89 1.73
C GLY A 182 -10.93 4.24 1.41
N LEU A 183 -10.07 3.23 1.24
CA LEU A 183 -8.65 3.43 0.94
C LEU A 183 -8.41 4.02 -0.45
N LEU A 184 -9.18 3.59 -1.47
CA LEU A 184 -8.91 3.90 -2.87
C LEU A 184 -9.66 5.15 -3.37
N LYS A 185 -10.77 5.52 -2.75
CA LYS A 185 -11.56 6.69 -3.14
C LYS A 185 -10.72 7.96 -3.23
N PRO A 186 -9.85 8.30 -2.25
CA PRO A 186 -9.08 9.54 -2.25
C PRO A 186 -7.76 9.45 -3.05
N VAL A 187 -7.60 8.50 -3.99
CA VAL A 187 -6.34 8.27 -4.69
C VAL A 187 -5.77 9.55 -5.31
N PHE A 188 -6.57 10.31 -6.03
CA PHE A 188 -6.11 11.53 -6.71
C PHE A 188 -5.83 12.66 -5.72
N ASP A 189 -6.66 12.83 -4.71
CA ASP A 189 -6.49 13.85 -3.67
C ASP A 189 -5.21 13.62 -2.86
N CYS A 190 -4.82 12.34 -2.69
CA CYS A 190 -3.58 11.98 -2.01
C CYS A 190 -2.34 12.11 -2.90
N TYR A 191 -2.47 11.91 -4.21
CA TYR A 191 -1.36 12.10 -5.14
C TYR A 191 -1.10 13.56 -5.48
N GLU A 192 -2.16 14.34 -5.68
CA GLU A 192 -2.08 15.71 -6.17
C GLU A 192 -1.01 16.57 -5.46
N PRO A 193 -1.02 16.69 -4.11
CA PRO A 193 -0.03 17.51 -3.43
C PRO A 193 1.41 16.98 -3.54
N LEU A 194 1.59 15.66 -3.70
CA LEU A 194 2.91 15.06 -3.88
C LEU A 194 3.44 15.34 -5.29
N LEU A 195 2.58 15.25 -6.30
CA LEU A 195 2.93 15.47 -7.70
C LEU A 195 3.15 16.95 -8.00
N GLN A 196 2.35 17.84 -7.41
CA GLN A 196 2.58 19.29 -7.52
C GLN A 196 3.96 19.67 -6.97
N ARG A 197 4.31 19.16 -5.78
CA ARG A 197 5.62 19.42 -5.18
C ARG A 197 6.77 18.85 -6.04
N ALA A 198 6.55 17.69 -6.67
CA ALA A 198 7.53 17.04 -7.54
C ALA A 198 7.59 17.63 -8.96
N GLY A 199 6.67 18.54 -9.33
CA GLY A 199 6.55 19.04 -10.71
C GLY A 199 6.14 17.96 -11.72
N ALA A 200 5.36 16.96 -11.29
CA ALA A 200 5.10 15.71 -12.02
C ALA A 200 3.60 15.41 -12.25
N THR A 201 2.73 16.42 -12.17
CA THR A 201 1.28 16.28 -12.36
C THR A 201 0.90 15.68 -13.72
N GLY A 202 1.67 15.98 -14.76
CA GLY A 202 1.48 15.43 -16.12
C GLY A 202 1.68 13.91 -16.23
N LEU A 203 2.25 13.26 -15.21
CA LEU A 203 2.37 11.79 -15.18
C LEU A 203 1.07 11.07 -14.84
N VAL A 204 0.04 11.78 -14.41
CA VAL A 204 -1.28 11.22 -14.09
C VAL A 204 -2.31 11.75 -15.07
N ARG A 205 -3.08 10.83 -15.67
CA ARG A 205 -4.17 11.11 -16.61
C ARG A 205 -5.49 10.67 -15.99
N ARG A 206 -6.50 11.54 -15.97
CA ARG A 206 -7.88 11.23 -15.55
C ARG A 206 -8.72 10.92 -16.79
N SER A 207 -8.49 9.78 -17.42
CA SER A 207 -9.12 9.39 -18.70
C SER A 207 -10.26 8.39 -18.54
N GLY A 208 -10.54 7.96 -17.31
CA GLY A 208 -11.48 6.87 -17.06
C GLY A 208 -10.88 5.49 -17.35
N CYS A 209 -11.73 4.46 -17.21
CA CYS A 209 -11.41 3.08 -17.55
C CYS A 209 -12.63 2.39 -18.16
N LEU A 210 -12.42 1.63 -19.20
CA LEU A 210 -13.44 0.79 -19.83
C LEU A 210 -13.29 -0.67 -19.39
N TYR A 211 -14.39 -1.26 -18.91
CA TYR A 211 -14.54 -2.71 -18.75
C TYR A 211 -15.37 -3.20 -19.94
N VAL A 212 -14.81 -4.09 -20.76
CA VAL A 212 -15.42 -4.46 -22.05
C VAL A 212 -15.78 -5.94 -22.11
N TYR A 213 -16.88 -6.26 -22.82
CA TYR A 213 -17.47 -7.59 -22.91
C TYR A 213 -17.93 -7.87 -24.36
N SER A 214 -17.62 -9.08 -24.87
CA SER A 214 -18.04 -9.47 -26.25
C SER A 214 -19.52 -9.83 -26.33
N SER A 215 -20.16 -10.22 -25.22
CA SER A 215 -21.54 -10.68 -25.17
C SER A 215 -22.24 -10.27 -23.87
N ARG A 216 -23.58 -10.26 -23.90
CA ARG A 216 -24.39 -10.06 -22.69
C ARG A 216 -24.08 -11.11 -21.63
N GLN A 217 -23.92 -12.36 -22.01
CA GLN A 217 -23.57 -13.43 -21.08
C GLN A 217 -22.24 -13.17 -20.37
N ALA A 218 -21.25 -12.63 -21.07
CA ALA A 218 -19.97 -12.25 -20.47
C ALA A 218 -20.15 -11.08 -19.48
N ALA A 219 -20.92 -10.07 -19.82
CA ALA A 219 -21.24 -8.95 -18.93
C ALA A 219 -22.01 -9.41 -17.67
N ASP A 220 -22.99 -10.29 -17.82
CA ASP A 220 -23.79 -10.82 -16.71
C ASP A 220 -22.97 -11.58 -15.67
N GLN A 221 -21.86 -12.21 -16.06
CA GLN A 221 -20.92 -12.84 -15.11
C GLN A 221 -20.30 -11.82 -14.14
N TRP A 222 -20.18 -10.57 -14.53
CA TRP A 222 -19.63 -9.49 -13.72
C TRP A 222 -20.68 -8.61 -13.06
N LYS A 223 -21.97 -8.81 -13.40
CA LYS A 223 -23.07 -7.98 -12.92
C LYS A 223 -23.04 -7.74 -11.42
N TRP A 224 -22.95 -8.81 -10.62
CA TRP A 224 -22.93 -8.68 -9.15
C TRP A 224 -21.77 -7.79 -8.67
N GLY A 225 -20.59 -7.93 -9.25
CA GLY A 225 -19.43 -7.11 -8.89
C GLY A 225 -19.62 -5.64 -9.31
N MET A 226 -20.25 -5.37 -10.47
CA MET A 226 -20.54 -4.01 -10.91
C MET A 226 -21.63 -3.37 -10.04
N ASP A 227 -22.67 -4.12 -9.69
CA ASP A 227 -23.73 -3.67 -8.78
C ASP A 227 -23.17 -3.35 -7.38
N LEU A 228 -22.26 -4.17 -6.87
CA LEU A 228 -21.56 -3.91 -5.60
C LEU A 228 -20.71 -2.63 -5.67
N ARG A 229 -20.00 -2.36 -6.78
CA ARG A 229 -19.30 -1.08 -6.97
C ARG A 229 -20.25 0.10 -6.92
N ARG A 230 -21.38 0.02 -7.65
CA ARG A 230 -22.42 1.08 -7.65
C ARG A 230 -22.98 1.33 -6.25
N SER A 231 -23.27 0.27 -5.50
CA SER A 231 -23.77 0.39 -4.12
C SER A 231 -22.76 1.05 -3.16
N LEU A 232 -21.47 1.00 -3.48
CA LEU A 232 -20.38 1.67 -2.75
C LEU A 232 -20.07 3.08 -3.29
N GLY A 233 -20.95 3.64 -4.12
CA GLY A 233 -20.81 4.97 -4.67
C GLY A 233 -19.73 5.10 -5.75
N VAL A 234 -19.45 4.02 -6.49
CA VAL A 234 -18.62 4.08 -7.69
C VAL A 234 -19.51 4.47 -8.86
N GLU A 235 -19.15 5.53 -9.58
CA GLU A 235 -19.79 5.90 -10.83
C GLU A 235 -19.41 4.90 -11.93
N LEU A 236 -20.44 4.25 -12.51
CA LEU A 236 -20.28 3.31 -13.61
C LEU A 236 -21.42 3.58 -14.62
N ARG A 237 -21.05 4.02 -15.79
CA ARG A 237 -21.95 4.21 -16.92
C ARG A 237 -21.91 2.97 -17.81
N ASP A 238 -23.08 2.44 -18.14
CA ASP A 238 -23.19 1.37 -19.14
C ASP A 238 -22.99 2.00 -20.53
N VAL A 239 -22.23 1.32 -21.37
CA VAL A 239 -21.93 1.75 -22.74
C VAL A 239 -22.21 0.61 -23.72
N ASP A 240 -22.78 0.94 -24.86
CA ASP A 240 -23.05 0.01 -25.95
C ASP A 240 -21.90 -0.06 -26.97
N SER A 241 -22.09 -0.81 -28.06
CA SER A 241 -21.09 -1.01 -29.10
C SER A 241 -20.71 0.28 -29.83
N ASP A 242 -21.67 1.19 -30.05
CA ASP A 242 -21.43 2.38 -30.82
C ASP A 242 -20.71 3.43 -29.98
N GLU A 243 -21.13 3.63 -28.73
CA GLU A 243 -20.40 4.44 -27.76
C GLU A 243 -18.97 3.91 -27.51
N LEU A 244 -18.77 2.57 -27.43
CA LEU A 244 -17.43 1.98 -27.31
C LEU A 244 -16.56 2.32 -28.51
N ALA A 245 -17.12 2.27 -29.74
CA ALA A 245 -16.41 2.59 -30.97
C ALA A 245 -16.08 4.09 -31.08
N GLU A 246 -16.95 4.98 -30.55
CA GLU A 246 -16.68 6.40 -30.47
C GLU A 246 -15.59 6.71 -29.44
N MET A 247 -15.65 6.05 -28.27
CA MET A 247 -14.68 6.26 -27.19
C MET A 247 -13.30 5.71 -27.51
N GLU A 248 -13.24 4.55 -28.16
CA GLU A 248 -11.99 3.82 -28.53
C GLU A 248 -12.21 3.15 -29.90
N PRO A 249 -11.85 3.80 -31.01
CA PRO A 249 -12.06 3.28 -32.37
C PRO A 249 -11.43 1.92 -32.61
N ASP A 250 -10.29 1.63 -31.97
CA ASP A 250 -9.59 0.34 -32.08
C ASP A 250 -10.37 -0.84 -31.47
N LEU A 251 -11.41 -0.57 -30.68
CA LEU A 251 -12.30 -1.59 -30.11
C LEU A 251 -13.54 -1.88 -31.02
N LYS A 252 -13.70 -1.14 -32.12
CA LYS A 252 -14.87 -1.26 -33.01
C LYS A 252 -15.08 -2.71 -33.49
N GLY A 253 -16.32 -3.19 -33.28
CA GLY A 253 -16.72 -4.53 -33.70
C GLY A 253 -16.19 -5.68 -32.83
N ARG A 254 -15.38 -5.39 -31.79
CA ARG A 254 -14.81 -6.39 -30.89
C ARG A 254 -15.68 -6.67 -29.67
N PHE A 255 -16.27 -5.62 -29.13
CA PHE A 255 -17.10 -5.68 -27.92
C PHE A 255 -18.46 -5.08 -28.17
N ARG A 256 -19.47 -5.60 -27.50
CA ARG A 256 -20.87 -5.18 -27.62
C ARG A 256 -21.39 -4.45 -26.40
N PHE A 257 -20.72 -4.63 -25.27
CA PHE A 257 -21.13 -4.07 -23.97
C PHE A 257 -19.91 -3.60 -23.22
N GLY A 258 -20.07 -2.57 -22.42
CA GLY A 258 -19.04 -2.10 -21.52
C GLY A 258 -19.61 -1.38 -20.31
N HIS A 259 -18.73 -1.16 -19.33
CA HIS A 259 -18.95 -0.21 -18.25
C HIS A 259 -17.80 0.80 -18.29
N TYR A 260 -18.14 2.06 -18.33
CA TYR A 260 -17.20 3.16 -18.23
C TYR A 260 -17.16 3.68 -16.79
N ALA A 261 -15.99 3.72 -16.20
CA ALA A 261 -15.72 4.30 -14.88
C ALA A 261 -14.99 5.64 -15.05
N PRO A 262 -15.70 6.79 -15.05
CA PRO A 262 -15.12 8.11 -15.35
C PRO A 262 -14.09 8.57 -14.31
N ASP A 263 -14.29 8.23 -13.03
CA ASP A 263 -13.41 8.63 -11.94
C ASP A 263 -12.02 7.96 -11.97
N ASN A 264 -11.84 6.94 -12.82
CA ASN A 264 -10.56 6.26 -12.94
C ASN A 264 -9.58 7.07 -13.80
N GLY A 265 -8.32 6.70 -13.68
CA GLY A 265 -7.26 7.26 -14.50
C GLY A 265 -6.06 6.32 -14.59
N SER A 266 -4.97 6.84 -15.07
CA SER A 266 -3.74 6.06 -15.21
C SER A 266 -2.49 6.90 -14.96
N ALA A 267 -1.41 6.23 -14.53
CA ALA A 267 -0.07 6.75 -14.60
C ALA A 267 0.48 6.55 -16.02
N ALA A 268 0.91 7.62 -16.67
CA ALA A 268 1.51 7.56 -17.99
C ALA A 268 2.80 6.72 -17.99
N ASP A 269 3.54 6.76 -16.89
CA ASP A 269 4.70 5.92 -16.60
C ASP A 269 4.77 5.66 -15.08
N PRO A 270 4.47 4.43 -14.64
CA PRO A 270 4.52 4.08 -13.22
C PRO A 270 5.90 4.22 -12.58
N ALA A 271 6.97 3.92 -13.33
CA ALA A 271 8.34 4.07 -12.83
C ALA A 271 8.72 5.54 -12.70
N ALA A 272 8.41 6.36 -13.70
CA ALA A 272 8.65 7.79 -13.67
C ALA A 272 7.88 8.47 -12.52
N LEU A 273 6.64 8.05 -12.25
CA LEU A 273 5.85 8.56 -11.14
C LEU A 273 6.53 8.31 -9.79
N VAL A 274 7.01 7.09 -9.55
CA VAL A 274 7.75 6.76 -8.32
C VAL A 274 9.04 7.54 -8.23
N LYS A 275 9.81 7.58 -9.32
CA LYS A 275 11.11 8.28 -9.39
C LYS A 275 10.95 9.80 -9.18
N ALA A 276 9.86 10.40 -9.67
CA ALA A 276 9.58 11.83 -9.45
C ALA A 276 9.33 12.14 -7.97
N ILE A 277 8.48 11.36 -7.30
CA ILE A 277 8.19 11.53 -5.86
C ILE A 277 9.44 11.26 -5.04
N TYR A 278 10.20 10.20 -5.36
CA TYR A 278 11.46 9.88 -4.71
C TYR A 278 12.50 11.01 -4.88
N ALA A 279 12.71 11.49 -6.09
CA ALA A 279 13.66 12.57 -6.34
C ALA A 279 13.28 13.85 -5.59
N GLN A 280 11.99 14.13 -5.44
CA GLN A 280 11.53 15.23 -4.60
C GLN A 280 11.86 14.98 -3.13
N ALA A 281 11.62 13.77 -2.62
CA ALA A 281 11.97 13.43 -1.24
C ALA A 281 13.47 13.60 -0.95
N ILE A 282 14.34 13.23 -1.91
CA ILE A 282 15.79 13.47 -1.79
C ILE A 282 16.12 14.97 -1.78
N ARG A 283 15.50 15.77 -2.65
CA ARG A 283 15.66 17.25 -2.62
C ARG A 283 15.20 17.86 -1.30
N ASP A 284 14.18 17.26 -0.68
CA ASP A 284 13.66 17.66 0.63
C ASP A 284 14.51 17.11 1.81
N GLY A 285 15.68 16.54 1.54
CA GLY A 285 16.66 16.11 2.53
C GLY A 285 16.59 14.64 2.94
N ALA A 286 15.78 13.79 2.29
CA ALA A 286 15.86 12.36 2.54
C ALA A 286 17.19 11.77 2.06
N THR A 287 17.68 10.77 2.78
CA THR A 287 18.86 9.98 2.37
C THR A 287 18.43 8.58 1.92
N HIS A 288 19.29 7.88 1.17
CA HIS A 288 19.03 6.52 0.73
C HIS A 288 20.24 5.63 1.00
N LEU A 289 20.06 4.62 1.85
CA LEU A 289 21.01 3.54 2.07
C LEU A 289 20.66 2.38 1.13
N ARG A 290 21.55 2.09 0.19
CA ARG A 290 21.39 1.01 -0.79
C ARG A 290 21.79 -0.33 -0.20
N GLN A 291 21.07 -0.71 0.85
CA GLN A 291 21.26 -1.94 1.60
C GLN A 291 19.91 -2.53 1.99
N GLY A 292 19.86 -3.81 2.31
CA GLY A 292 18.69 -4.43 2.90
C GLY A 292 18.62 -4.17 4.40
N ALA A 293 17.41 -4.17 4.94
CA ALA A 293 17.15 -4.21 6.37
C ALA A 293 17.01 -5.67 6.80
N ALA A 294 17.84 -6.13 7.74
CA ALA A 294 17.86 -7.50 8.23
C ALA A 294 17.01 -7.70 9.49
N ASP A 295 17.09 -6.76 10.44
CA ASP A 295 16.44 -6.86 11.75
C ASP A 295 16.29 -5.48 12.42
N PHE A 296 15.77 -5.45 13.64
CA PHE A 296 15.63 -4.25 14.47
C PHE A 296 16.30 -4.46 15.83
N ARG A 297 17.00 -3.42 16.30
CA ARG A 297 17.34 -3.31 17.72
C ARG A 297 16.15 -2.70 18.43
N GLN A 298 15.54 -3.46 19.35
CA GLN A 298 14.36 -3.00 20.08
C GLN A 298 14.43 -3.38 21.56
N SER A 299 13.91 -2.54 22.40
CA SER A 299 13.80 -2.77 23.85
C SER A 299 12.52 -2.12 24.36
N GLY A 300 11.78 -2.82 25.23
CA GLY A 300 10.56 -2.29 25.83
C GLY A 300 9.49 -1.84 24.83
N GLY A 301 9.42 -2.46 23.66
CA GLY A 301 8.44 -2.07 22.62
C GLY A 301 8.85 -0.85 21.79
N ILE A 302 10.10 -0.41 21.87
CA ILE A 302 10.64 0.71 21.08
C ILE A 302 11.78 0.21 20.19
N VAL A 303 11.70 0.49 18.89
CA VAL A 303 12.79 0.30 17.94
C VAL A 303 13.75 1.48 18.07
N SER A 304 15.04 1.19 18.35
CA SER A 304 16.10 2.20 18.48
C SER A 304 17.05 2.23 17.29
N ALA A 305 17.12 1.15 16.49
CA ALA A 305 17.91 1.12 15.27
C ALA A 305 17.38 0.06 14.28
N VAL A 306 17.63 0.28 12.99
CA VAL A 306 17.50 -0.73 11.93
C VAL A 306 18.87 -1.40 11.76
N LEU A 307 18.91 -2.74 11.81
CA LEU A 307 20.10 -3.52 11.50
C LEU A 307 20.13 -3.80 9.99
N LEU A 308 21.20 -3.39 9.34
CA LEU A 308 21.38 -3.53 7.89
C LEU A 308 22.04 -4.89 7.56
N ASP A 309 21.93 -5.31 6.29
CA ASP A 309 22.55 -6.55 5.80
C ASP A 309 24.09 -6.52 5.94
N SER A 310 24.71 -5.34 5.98
CA SER A 310 26.14 -5.14 6.27
C SER A 310 26.54 -5.46 7.72
N GLY A 311 25.57 -5.60 8.63
CA GLY A 311 25.77 -5.69 10.07
C GLY A 311 25.82 -4.33 10.80
N GLU A 312 25.80 -3.22 10.07
CA GLU A 312 25.72 -1.88 10.63
C GLU A 312 24.33 -1.63 11.24
N ALA A 313 24.28 -0.76 12.25
CA ALA A 313 23.05 -0.33 12.89
C ALA A 313 22.80 1.15 12.56
N LEU A 314 21.67 1.45 11.91
CA LEU A 314 21.19 2.80 11.70
C LEU A 314 20.31 3.23 12.88
N PRO A 315 20.72 4.16 13.74
CA PRO A 315 19.87 4.70 14.80
C PRO A 315 18.69 5.46 14.21
N VAL A 316 17.49 5.24 14.75
CA VAL A 316 16.24 5.87 14.29
C VAL A 316 15.28 6.11 15.45
N ASP A 317 14.39 7.10 15.29
CA ASP A 317 13.28 7.37 16.20
C ASP A 317 12.03 6.56 15.85
N GLY A 318 11.93 6.08 14.62
CA GLY A 318 10.83 5.26 14.15
C GLY A 318 11.12 4.55 12.84
N VAL A 319 10.31 3.55 12.51
CA VAL A 319 10.47 2.74 11.30
C VAL A 319 9.15 2.50 10.59
N VAL A 320 9.14 2.59 9.26
CA VAL A 320 8.04 2.17 8.41
C VAL A 320 8.47 0.99 7.56
N VAL A 321 7.76 -0.13 7.66
CA VAL A 321 7.98 -1.31 6.82
C VAL A 321 7.08 -1.21 5.58
N ALA A 322 7.68 -0.90 4.42
CA ALA A 322 7.03 -0.74 3.11
C ALA A 322 7.75 -1.55 2.00
N ALA A 323 8.38 -2.66 2.37
CA ALA A 323 9.24 -3.48 1.51
C ALA A 323 8.48 -4.44 0.57
N GLY A 324 7.20 -4.13 0.26
CA GLY A 324 6.39 -4.91 -0.67
C GLY A 324 6.34 -6.41 -0.32
N ALA A 325 6.68 -7.27 -1.26
CA ALA A 325 6.65 -8.72 -1.06
C ALA A 325 7.71 -9.26 -0.06
N TRP A 326 8.68 -8.45 0.32
CA TRP A 326 9.72 -8.78 1.31
C TRP A 326 9.40 -8.33 2.73
N SER A 327 8.24 -7.70 2.96
CA SER A 327 7.86 -7.13 4.25
C SER A 327 7.63 -8.16 5.35
N ALA A 328 7.22 -9.40 5.03
CA ALA A 328 6.73 -10.37 6.02
C ALA A 328 7.75 -10.68 7.13
N ALA A 329 9.03 -10.83 6.78
CA ALA A 329 10.08 -11.14 7.74
C ALA A 329 10.29 -10.00 8.75
N LEU A 330 10.41 -8.77 8.25
CA LEU A 330 10.57 -7.57 9.08
C LEU A 330 9.33 -7.27 9.92
N ALA A 331 8.13 -7.42 9.34
CA ALA A 331 6.88 -7.23 10.07
C ALA A 331 6.75 -8.23 11.24
N ALA A 332 7.21 -9.46 11.07
CA ALA A 332 7.21 -10.46 12.14
C ALA A 332 8.12 -10.07 13.33
N ARG A 333 9.23 -9.34 13.09
CA ARG A 333 10.12 -8.84 14.14
C ARG A 333 9.45 -7.84 15.07
N VAL A 334 8.50 -7.08 14.55
CA VAL A 334 7.69 -6.09 15.30
C VAL A 334 6.30 -6.63 15.67
N GLY A 335 6.11 -7.94 15.61
CA GLY A 335 4.92 -8.64 16.09
C GLY A 335 3.82 -8.90 15.06
N ALA A 336 3.96 -8.47 13.82
CA ALA A 336 2.96 -8.65 12.77
C ALA A 336 3.28 -9.90 11.91
N ARG A 337 2.72 -11.05 12.28
CA ARG A 337 2.84 -12.30 11.49
C ARG A 337 1.66 -12.43 10.53
N VAL A 338 1.90 -12.14 9.26
CA VAL A 338 0.87 -12.11 8.22
C VAL A 338 1.18 -13.10 7.09
N PRO A 339 0.15 -13.70 6.47
CA PRO A 339 0.32 -14.64 5.36
C PRO A 339 0.54 -13.90 4.04
N LEU A 340 1.67 -13.21 3.91
CA LEU A 340 2.05 -12.50 2.70
C LEU A 340 2.60 -13.48 1.66
N GLU A 341 2.03 -13.47 0.46
CA GLU A 341 2.47 -14.31 -0.67
C GLU A 341 2.84 -13.44 -1.87
N SER A 342 3.83 -13.90 -2.62
CA SER A 342 4.22 -13.28 -3.89
C SER A 342 3.35 -13.82 -5.02
N GLN A 343 2.36 -13.05 -5.47
CA GLN A 343 1.67 -13.32 -6.72
C GLN A 343 2.45 -12.67 -7.87
N ARG A 344 3.21 -13.47 -8.59
CA ARG A 344 3.98 -12.98 -9.73
C ARG A 344 3.04 -12.57 -10.85
N GLY A 345 3.20 -11.33 -11.29
CA GLY A 345 2.51 -10.78 -12.45
C GLY A 345 3.45 -10.58 -13.60
N TYR A 346 2.95 -10.75 -14.80
CA TYR A 346 3.70 -10.53 -16.02
C TYR A 346 3.05 -9.44 -16.85
N HIS A 347 3.85 -8.71 -17.61
CA HIS A 347 3.37 -7.84 -18.67
C HIS A 347 4.26 -7.90 -19.91
N VAL A 348 3.67 -7.46 -21.00
CA VAL A 348 4.37 -7.10 -22.22
C VAL A 348 4.16 -5.61 -22.46
N THR A 349 5.21 -4.87 -22.80
CA THR A 349 5.10 -3.53 -23.34
C THR A 349 5.43 -3.59 -24.83
N VAL A 350 4.52 -3.12 -25.67
CA VAL A 350 4.65 -3.01 -27.13
C VAL A 350 4.99 -1.57 -27.44
N ALA A 351 6.27 -1.30 -27.74
CA ALA A 351 6.77 0.07 -27.86
C ALA A 351 6.25 0.76 -29.14
N SER A 352 6.15 0.03 -30.22
CA SER A 352 5.71 0.55 -31.54
C SER A 352 4.24 0.27 -31.81
N SER A 353 3.39 0.29 -30.77
CA SER A 353 1.97 0.05 -30.94
C SER A 353 1.37 1.07 -31.94
N ASN A 354 0.72 0.56 -32.97
CA ASN A 354 -0.03 1.33 -33.97
C ASN A 354 -1.48 1.62 -33.50
N LEU A 355 -1.83 1.26 -32.25
CA LEU A 355 -3.15 1.51 -31.67
C LEU A 355 -3.19 2.88 -30.98
N GLN A 356 -4.34 3.53 -31.09
CA GLN A 356 -4.60 4.85 -30.51
C GLN A 356 -5.63 4.77 -29.38
N LEU A 357 -5.29 4.06 -28.30
CA LEU A 357 -6.15 4.01 -27.14
C LEU A 357 -5.96 5.27 -26.28
N GLY A 358 -7.07 5.92 -25.92
CA GLY A 358 -7.10 7.11 -25.07
C GLY A 358 -7.12 6.79 -23.56
N ARG A 359 -7.52 5.57 -23.18
CA ARG A 359 -7.76 5.17 -21.80
C ARG A 359 -7.41 3.71 -21.51
N THR A 360 -7.39 3.38 -20.24
CA THR A 360 -7.21 1.99 -19.79
C THR A 360 -8.42 1.15 -20.18
N VAL A 361 -8.18 -0.03 -20.77
CA VAL A 361 -9.20 -1.01 -21.12
C VAL A 361 -8.97 -2.29 -20.30
N MET A 362 -9.98 -2.73 -19.57
CA MET A 362 -10.01 -4.04 -18.94
C MET A 362 -10.76 -5.02 -19.84
N ALA A 363 -10.01 -5.81 -20.60
CA ALA A 363 -10.54 -6.89 -21.42
C ALA A 363 -10.85 -8.10 -20.53
N THR A 364 -12.09 -8.15 -20.00
CA THR A 364 -12.46 -9.02 -18.88
C THR A 364 -12.37 -10.50 -19.21
N GLU A 365 -12.73 -10.90 -20.42
CA GLU A 365 -12.70 -12.28 -20.90
C GLU A 365 -11.27 -12.80 -21.11
N TYR A 366 -10.34 -11.88 -21.42
CA TYR A 366 -8.90 -12.16 -21.55
C TYR A 366 -8.16 -12.10 -20.21
N ASN A 367 -8.82 -11.65 -19.13
CA ASN A 367 -8.20 -11.34 -17.84
C ASN A 367 -6.96 -10.43 -18.00
N MET A 368 -7.06 -9.46 -18.89
CA MET A 368 -5.95 -8.61 -19.31
C MET A 368 -6.33 -7.13 -19.23
N MET A 369 -5.45 -6.36 -18.63
CA MET A 369 -5.50 -4.90 -18.67
C MET A 369 -4.63 -4.41 -19.82
N VAL A 370 -5.19 -3.55 -20.65
CA VAL A 370 -4.53 -2.87 -21.75
C VAL A 370 -4.44 -1.39 -21.40
N ASN A 371 -3.23 -0.85 -21.33
CA ASN A 371 -3.05 0.55 -20.94
C ASN A 371 -2.05 1.26 -21.86
N PRO A 372 -2.46 2.37 -22.52
CA PRO A 372 -1.55 3.22 -23.27
C PRO A 372 -0.64 3.99 -22.29
N MET A 373 0.67 3.82 -22.44
CA MET A 373 1.69 4.44 -21.59
C MET A 373 2.67 5.27 -22.43
N ALA A 374 3.52 6.02 -21.75
CA ALA A 374 4.56 6.84 -22.42
C ALA A 374 5.56 5.99 -23.24
N MET A 375 5.82 4.75 -22.79
CA MET A 375 6.74 3.82 -23.46
C MET A 375 6.04 2.87 -24.45
N GLY A 376 4.76 3.06 -24.77
CA GLY A 376 3.98 2.21 -25.66
C GLY A 376 2.76 1.56 -24.98
N LEU A 377 2.21 0.53 -25.56
CA LEU A 377 1.04 -0.17 -25.06
C LEU A 377 1.46 -1.28 -24.08
N ARG A 378 0.91 -1.26 -22.86
CA ARG A 378 1.15 -2.31 -21.87
C ARG A 378 -0.01 -3.30 -21.80
N LEU A 379 0.30 -4.57 -22.01
CA LEU A 379 -0.60 -5.71 -21.84
C LEU A 379 -0.23 -6.39 -20.52
N ALA A 380 -1.04 -6.25 -19.48
CA ALA A 380 -0.74 -6.75 -18.15
C ALA A 380 -1.79 -7.75 -17.66
N GLY A 381 -1.34 -8.85 -17.07
CA GLY A 381 -2.25 -9.88 -16.57
C GLY A 381 -1.51 -11.00 -15.85
N THR A 382 -2.14 -12.14 -15.76
CA THR A 382 -1.66 -13.42 -15.22
C THR A 382 -1.23 -13.39 -13.75
N VAL A 383 -1.30 -14.54 -13.11
CA VAL A 383 -0.82 -14.81 -11.75
C VAL A 383 -0.02 -16.11 -11.75
N GLU A 384 1.19 -16.06 -11.22
CA GLU A 384 1.97 -17.25 -10.90
C GLU A 384 2.31 -17.27 -9.41
N LEU A 385 1.96 -18.36 -8.72
CA LEU A 385 2.33 -18.63 -7.33
C LEU A 385 3.57 -19.54 -7.32
N ALA A 386 4.73 -18.97 -6.98
CA ALA A 386 6.03 -19.64 -7.06
C ALA A 386 7.05 -19.12 -6.01
N GLY A 387 6.58 -18.35 -5.02
CA GLY A 387 7.43 -17.69 -4.02
C GLY A 387 8.35 -16.64 -4.63
N LEU A 388 9.33 -16.17 -3.85
CA LEU A 388 10.21 -15.06 -4.24
C LEU A 388 11.44 -15.50 -5.06
N LYS A 389 11.92 -16.74 -4.88
CA LYS A 389 13.26 -17.18 -5.37
C LYS A 389 13.25 -17.89 -6.73
N ALA A 390 12.11 -18.45 -7.15
CA ALA A 390 12.06 -19.21 -8.41
C ALA A 390 12.33 -18.30 -9.62
N PRO A 391 12.99 -18.75 -10.69
CA PRO A 391 13.22 -17.94 -11.89
C PRO A 391 11.90 -17.58 -12.60
N PRO A 392 11.81 -16.45 -13.33
CA PRO A 392 10.62 -16.08 -14.09
C PRO A 392 10.33 -17.08 -15.22
N ARG A 393 9.06 -17.15 -15.64
CA ARG A 393 8.59 -17.94 -16.79
C ARG A 393 7.99 -17.02 -17.84
N TYR A 394 8.83 -16.45 -18.70
CA TYR A 394 8.42 -15.44 -19.68
C TYR A 394 7.41 -15.93 -20.73
N ALA A 395 7.26 -17.24 -20.95
CA ALA A 395 6.16 -17.81 -21.73
C ALA A 395 4.78 -17.29 -21.27
N ARG A 396 4.63 -16.87 -20.01
CA ARG A 396 3.40 -16.25 -19.52
C ARG A 396 3.20 -14.81 -20.03
N ALA A 397 4.28 -14.08 -20.26
CA ALA A 397 4.23 -12.78 -20.92
C ALA A 397 3.95 -12.94 -22.42
N GLU A 398 4.55 -13.94 -23.07
CA GLU A 398 4.31 -14.29 -24.47
C GLU A 398 2.83 -14.67 -24.70
N ALA A 399 2.22 -15.42 -23.76
CA ALA A 399 0.79 -15.71 -23.81
C ALA A 399 -0.09 -14.44 -23.74
N LEU A 400 0.34 -13.39 -22.99
CA LEU A 400 -0.34 -12.10 -23.00
C LEU A 400 -0.19 -11.38 -24.35
N LEU A 401 0.98 -11.46 -24.98
CA LEU A 401 1.19 -10.89 -26.31
C LEU A 401 0.28 -11.55 -27.35
N LYS A 402 0.20 -12.88 -27.35
CA LYS A 402 -0.70 -13.65 -28.21
C LYS A 402 -2.16 -13.20 -28.03
N LYS A 403 -2.63 -13.10 -26.77
CA LYS A 403 -3.97 -12.59 -26.47
C LYS A 403 -4.16 -11.13 -26.91
N GLY A 404 -3.11 -10.33 -26.84
CA GLY A 404 -3.12 -8.96 -27.36
C GLY A 404 -3.32 -8.92 -28.87
N GLN A 405 -2.67 -9.81 -29.62
CA GLN A 405 -2.85 -9.95 -31.09
C GLN A 405 -4.23 -10.52 -31.45
N GLU A 406 -4.77 -11.43 -30.66
CA GLU A 406 -6.17 -11.89 -30.83
C GLU A 406 -7.15 -10.75 -30.62
N LEU A 407 -6.91 -9.91 -29.62
CA LEU A 407 -7.75 -8.75 -29.30
C LEU A 407 -7.58 -7.64 -30.35
N PHE A 408 -6.37 -7.38 -30.80
CA PHE A 408 -6.01 -6.37 -31.79
C PHE A 408 -5.19 -6.99 -32.92
N PRO A 409 -5.84 -7.55 -33.98
CA PRO A 409 -5.12 -8.27 -35.05
C PRO A 409 -4.11 -7.43 -35.84
N HIS A 410 -4.23 -6.11 -35.79
CA HIS A 410 -3.30 -5.17 -36.43
C HIS A 410 -2.23 -4.65 -35.48
N LEU A 411 -2.14 -5.17 -34.25
CA LEU A 411 -1.13 -4.77 -33.27
C LEU A 411 0.27 -5.05 -33.83
N ASP A 412 1.06 -3.99 -34.03
CA ASP A 412 2.46 -4.12 -34.38
C ASP A 412 3.26 -4.60 -33.15
N THR A 413 3.80 -5.78 -33.25
CA THR A 413 4.57 -6.43 -32.18
C THR A 413 6.07 -6.51 -32.48
N SER A 414 6.56 -5.71 -33.42
CA SER A 414 7.97 -5.69 -33.84
C SER A 414 8.93 -5.28 -32.73
N SER A 415 8.45 -4.48 -31.78
CA SER A 415 9.25 -4.02 -30.62
C SER A 415 8.51 -4.29 -29.32
N THR A 416 8.95 -5.31 -28.59
CA THR A 416 8.33 -5.71 -27.32
C THR A 416 9.35 -5.89 -26.21
N SER A 417 8.93 -5.64 -24.99
CA SER A 417 9.68 -5.97 -23.78
C SER A 417 8.82 -6.75 -22.79
N LEU A 418 9.43 -7.74 -22.15
CA LEU A 418 8.77 -8.64 -21.21
C LEU A 418 9.25 -8.32 -19.79
N TRP A 419 8.34 -8.38 -18.82
CA TRP A 419 8.67 -8.13 -17.43
C TRP A 419 7.89 -9.03 -16.47
N MET A 420 8.48 -9.29 -15.31
CA MET A 420 7.86 -10.00 -14.20
C MET A 420 8.09 -9.26 -12.88
N GLY A 421 7.07 -9.18 -12.03
CA GLY A 421 7.19 -8.63 -10.68
C GLY A 421 6.41 -9.37 -9.62
N HIS A 422 6.83 -9.17 -8.37
CA HIS A 422 6.31 -9.80 -7.17
C HIS A 422 5.22 -8.95 -6.51
N ARG A 423 3.94 -9.18 -6.84
CA ARG A 423 2.83 -8.49 -6.17
C ARG A 423 2.72 -8.98 -4.73
N PRO A 424 2.76 -8.10 -3.73
CA PRO A 424 2.63 -8.46 -2.32
C PRO A 424 1.17 -8.73 -1.96
N CYS A 425 0.73 -9.98 -1.99
CA CYS A 425 -0.67 -10.32 -1.85
C CYS A 425 -0.99 -10.98 -0.50
N LEU A 426 -2.05 -10.50 0.12
CA LEU A 426 -2.67 -11.12 1.29
C LEU A 426 -3.93 -11.88 0.87
N PRO A 427 -4.38 -12.90 1.61
CA PRO A 427 -5.47 -13.76 1.18
C PRO A 427 -6.80 -13.03 0.99
N ASP A 428 -7.03 -11.97 1.75
CA ASP A 428 -8.20 -11.11 1.70
C ASP A 428 -8.07 -9.93 0.72
N SER A 429 -6.95 -9.85 -0.01
CA SER A 429 -6.63 -8.76 -0.94
C SER A 429 -6.52 -7.36 -0.33
N MET A 430 -6.63 -7.21 0.98
CA MET A 430 -6.44 -5.94 1.69
C MET A 430 -4.99 -5.78 2.15
N PRO A 431 -4.39 -4.58 2.05
CA PRO A 431 -3.06 -4.33 2.59
C PRO A 431 -3.03 -4.39 4.12
N VAL A 432 -1.83 -4.45 4.68
CA VAL A 432 -1.58 -4.13 6.08
C VAL A 432 -1.23 -2.67 6.18
N ILE A 433 -2.01 -1.90 6.94
CA ILE A 433 -1.79 -0.49 7.23
C ILE A 433 -2.05 -0.27 8.70
N GLY A 434 -1.06 0.26 9.43
CA GLY A 434 -1.25 0.55 10.84
C GLY A 434 0.02 0.49 11.67
N ARG A 435 -0.14 0.64 12.98
CA ARG A 435 0.96 0.49 13.95
C ARG A 435 1.31 -0.99 14.13
N ALA A 436 2.57 -1.28 14.35
CA ALA A 436 3.02 -2.63 14.63
C ALA A 436 2.56 -3.10 16.02
N PRO A 437 2.17 -4.40 16.20
CA PRO A 437 1.59 -4.88 17.47
C PRO A 437 2.54 -4.83 18.66
N ARG A 438 3.87 -4.96 18.43
CA ARG A 438 4.86 -5.04 19.50
C ARG A 438 5.92 -3.92 19.46
N ALA A 439 5.70 -2.87 18.65
CA ALA A 439 6.61 -1.73 18.58
C ALA A 439 5.80 -0.43 18.41
N GLU A 440 5.87 0.45 19.40
CA GLU A 440 5.07 1.68 19.45
C GLU A 440 5.47 2.69 18.36
N ASN A 441 6.73 2.67 17.93
CA ASN A 441 7.32 3.54 16.92
C ASN A 441 7.64 2.80 15.61
N ALA A 442 6.90 1.74 15.32
CA ALA A 442 6.96 1.03 14.05
C ALA A 442 5.59 1.01 13.37
N TRP A 443 5.58 1.29 12.06
CA TRP A 443 4.37 1.33 11.24
C TRP A 443 4.53 0.40 10.03
N LEU A 444 3.42 -0.09 9.55
CA LEU A 444 3.33 -1.09 8.49
C LEU A 444 2.53 -0.53 7.33
N GLY A 445 3.07 -0.62 6.11
CA GLY A 445 2.42 -0.20 4.88
C GLY A 445 2.78 -1.12 3.72
N PHE A 446 2.18 -2.31 3.62
CA PHE A 446 2.51 -3.29 2.58
C PHE A 446 1.34 -4.23 2.28
N GLY A 447 1.51 -5.09 1.28
CA GLY A 447 0.52 -6.12 0.99
C GLY A 447 -0.60 -5.66 0.05
N HIS A 448 -0.40 -4.59 -0.71
CA HIS A 448 -1.40 -3.97 -1.58
C HIS A 448 -1.78 -4.79 -2.83
N GLY A 449 -1.15 -5.94 -3.05
CA GLY A 449 -1.47 -6.80 -4.19
C GLY A 449 -1.42 -6.07 -5.54
N HIS A 450 -2.56 -6.02 -6.21
CA HIS A 450 -2.70 -5.39 -7.53
C HIS A 450 -2.88 -3.86 -7.47
N VAL A 451 -3.28 -3.32 -6.31
CA VAL A 451 -3.71 -1.92 -6.18
C VAL A 451 -2.68 -1.03 -5.46
N GLY A 452 -1.41 -1.45 -5.41
CA GLY A 452 -0.37 -0.68 -4.73
C GLY A 452 -0.19 0.72 -5.32
N MET A 453 -0.27 0.87 -6.65
CA MET A 453 -0.23 2.17 -7.30
C MET A 453 -1.44 3.04 -6.93
N CYS A 454 -2.63 2.46 -6.82
CA CYS A 454 -3.83 3.19 -6.40
C CYS A 454 -3.77 3.60 -4.92
N GLY A 455 -3.42 2.65 -4.04
CA GLY A 455 -3.48 2.86 -2.58
C GLY A 455 -2.24 3.48 -1.96
N GLY A 456 -1.14 3.63 -2.71
CA GLY A 456 0.16 4.02 -2.14
C GLY A 456 0.17 5.41 -1.50
N ALA A 457 -0.39 6.41 -2.16
CA ALA A 457 -0.44 7.76 -1.64
C ALA A 457 -1.38 7.90 -0.44
N SER A 458 -2.55 7.24 -0.48
CA SER A 458 -3.49 7.19 0.65
C SER A 458 -2.85 6.49 1.86
N THR A 459 -2.19 5.34 1.64
CA THR A 459 -1.45 4.62 2.69
C THR A 459 -0.37 5.51 3.32
N GLY A 460 0.39 6.24 2.48
CA GLY A 460 1.42 7.15 2.98
C GLY A 460 0.85 8.24 3.88
N ARG A 461 -0.28 8.84 3.49
CA ARG A 461 -0.98 9.84 4.29
C ARG A 461 -1.46 9.26 5.62
N GLU A 462 -2.08 8.08 5.62
CA GLU A 462 -2.57 7.47 6.85
C GLU A 462 -1.43 7.07 7.80
N ILE A 463 -0.30 6.59 7.28
CA ILE A 463 0.89 6.33 8.11
C ILE A 463 1.42 7.64 8.71
N ALA A 464 1.50 8.73 7.94
CA ALA A 464 1.92 10.03 8.46
C ALA A 464 0.96 10.54 9.55
N ASN A 465 -0.36 10.36 9.38
CA ASN A 465 -1.34 10.67 10.41
C ASN A 465 -1.09 9.87 11.71
N LEU A 466 -0.83 8.56 11.58
CA LEU A 466 -0.52 7.71 12.75
C LEU A 466 0.80 8.09 13.44
N VAL A 467 1.81 8.48 12.68
CA VAL A 467 3.10 8.98 13.21
C VAL A 467 2.90 10.24 14.01
N ALA A 468 2.15 11.19 13.46
CA ALA A 468 1.85 12.46 14.10
C ALA A 468 0.78 12.37 15.24
N GLY A 469 0.23 11.17 15.49
CA GLY A 469 -0.84 10.99 16.48
C GLY A 469 -2.18 11.60 16.07
N ARG A 470 -2.37 11.94 14.78
CA ARG A 470 -3.63 12.41 14.22
C ARG A 470 -4.60 11.26 13.99
N ALA A 471 -5.90 11.56 14.01
CA ALA A 471 -6.92 10.60 13.62
C ALA A 471 -6.75 10.25 12.12
N PRO A 472 -6.84 8.95 11.75
CA PRO A 472 -6.89 8.55 10.35
C PRO A 472 -8.11 9.14 9.64
N GLU A 473 -7.97 9.44 8.35
CA GLU A 473 -9.09 9.93 7.52
C GLU A 473 -9.96 8.79 6.97
N ILE A 474 -9.46 7.55 7.08
CA ILE A 474 -10.22 6.34 6.71
C ILE A 474 -10.29 5.38 7.89
N GLU A 475 -11.27 4.46 7.87
CA GLU A 475 -11.35 3.36 8.84
C GLU A 475 -10.17 2.39 8.66
N LEU A 476 -9.23 2.36 9.61
CA LEU A 476 -8.04 1.51 9.56
C LEU A 476 -8.19 0.14 10.22
N ALA A 477 -9.24 -0.10 11.01
CA ALA A 477 -9.42 -1.39 11.69
C ALA A 477 -9.40 -2.60 10.74
N PRO A 478 -10.02 -2.55 9.52
CA PRO A 478 -9.94 -3.65 8.57
C PRO A 478 -8.54 -3.96 8.06
N PHE A 479 -7.60 -3.00 8.11
CA PHE A 479 -6.26 -3.11 7.55
C PHE A 479 -5.21 -3.54 8.58
N ARG A 480 -5.56 -3.62 9.86
CA ARG A 480 -4.63 -4.00 10.92
C ARG A 480 -4.12 -5.44 10.75
N PRO A 481 -2.86 -5.75 11.12
CA PRO A 481 -2.28 -7.09 10.99
C PRO A 481 -2.97 -8.13 11.85
N GLU A 482 -3.57 -7.74 12.98
CA GLU A 482 -4.26 -8.61 13.95
C GLU A 482 -5.46 -9.36 13.34
N ARG A 483 -6.00 -8.90 12.20
CA ARG A 483 -7.06 -9.61 11.49
C ARG A 483 -6.70 -11.02 11.02
N PHE A 484 -5.41 -11.35 10.99
CA PHE A 484 -4.92 -12.70 10.69
C PHE A 484 -4.72 -13.57 11.92
N GLY A 485 -5.10 -13.09 13.10
CA GLY A 485 -5.02 -13.74 14.39
C GLY A 485 -3.70 -13.46 15.11
N GLU A 486 -3.78 -13.06 16.37
CA GLU A 486 -2.67 -13.15 17.31
C GLU A 486 -2.47 -14.63 17.65
N ARG A 487 -1.36 -15.24 17.25
CA ARG A 487 -0.87 -16.39 18.02
C ARG A 487 -0.39 -15.81 19.36
N ARG A 488 -1.18 -16.02 20.44
CA ARG A 488 -0.67 -15.86 21.79
C ARG A 488 0.66 -16.63 21.84
N ALA A 489 1.75 -15.92 22.19
CA ALA A 489 2.97 -16.59 22.52
C ALA A 489 2.69 -17.47 23.75
N GLY A 490 2.71 -18.79 23.53
CA GLY A 490 2.78 -19.75 24.62
C GLY A 490 4.18 -19.72 25.24
#